data_ed908bd0f023f2a24edad141061b9c40
#
_entry.id   ed908bd0f023f2a24edad141061b9c40
#
_cell.length_a   1.000
_cell.length_b   1.000
_cell.length_c   1.000
_cell.angle_alpha   90.00
_cell.angle_beta   90.00
_cell.angle_gamma   90.00
#
_symmetry.space_group_name_H-M   'P 1'
#
loop_
_entity.id
_entity.type
_entity.pdbx_description
1 polymer ?
#
loop_
_entity_poly.entity_id
_entity_poly.type
_entity_poly.pdbx_seq_one_letter_code
_entity_poly.pdbx_strand_id
1 'polypeptide(L)'
;ANLHALLWSACRLQSGRTKIVTDRRNFPSDVYVMQGVAEALRLELEVADDEAAAMDAVDEETAVLSLSHVAYREGFRYDLHAVNARARAAGALTLWDFSHSVGVVPIQAAGCDLAVGCTYKYLNGGPGAPAFLYVRRDLQDRLRPPVQGWFGHAEPFRFDLEYVPATGIRRFLAGTPPILSLLGCEAGVDLCLEAGSDAVWRKADDLVRTFLAGLPEVEVETPADSERRGAHVSISHPEAFRLSRVLIQRGVVCDYREPGALRFGFSPLYTRFADAEIAAATLREVLETRAYEQVPLERPPVT
;
A
#
# COMPACT_ATOMS: atom_id res chain seq x y z
N ALA A 1 0.84 4.58 12.38
CA ALA A 1 1.98 4.84 13.26
C ALA A 1 3.30 4.86 12.49
N ASN A 2 3.66 3.79 11.73
CA ASN A 2 4.95 3.71 11.01
C ASN A 2 5.13 4.83 9.97
N LEU A 3 4.10 5.10 9.15
CA LEU A 3 4.12 6.20 8.18
C LEU A 3 4.39 7.55 8.86
N HIS A 4 3.66 7.84 9.95
CA HIS A 4 3.87 9.07 10.72
C HIS A 4 5.31 9.14 11.27
N ALA A 5 5.82 8.06 11.84
CA ALA A 5 7.17 8.03 12.41
C ALA A 5 8.25 8.31 11.36
N LEU A 6 8.13 7.70 10.17
CA LEU A 6 9.08 7.91 9.08
C LEU A 6 8.96 9.29 8.46
N LEU A 7 7.74 9.73 8.15
CA LEU A 7 7.48 11.03 7.53
C LEU A 7 7.96 12.17 8.44
N TRP A 8 7.57 12.15 9.72
CA TRP A 8 8.06 13.10 10.71
C TRP A 8 9.58 13.16 10.77
N SER A 9 10.21 11.99 10.88
CA SER A 9 11.67 11.90 11.01
C SER A 9 12.38 12.41 9.76
N ALA A 10 11.85 12.11 8.57
CA ALA A 10 12.39 12.54 7.29
C ALA A 10 12.28 14.05 7.10
N CYS A 11 11.11 14.63 7.38
CA CYS A 11 10.93 16.08 7.31
C CYS A 11 11.83 16.83 8.31
N ARG A 12 12.02 16.28 9.51
CA ARG A 12 12.94 16.84 10.51
C ARG A 12 14.41 16.74 10.08
N LEU A 13 14.80 15.66 9.38
CA LEU A 13 16.14 15.53 8.82
C LEU A 13 16.39 16.53 7.70
N GLN A 14 15.36 16.84 6.91
CA GLN A 14 15.36 17.79 5.80
C GLN A 14 14.89 19.20 6.25
N SER A 15 15.34 19.66 7.42
CA SER A 15 14.81 20.85 8.12
C SER A 15 14.90 22.17 7.35
N GLY A 16 15.62 22.24 6.24
CA GLY A 16 15.68 23.41 5.37
C GLY A 16 14.67 23.40 4.22
N ARG A 17 13.85 22.32 4.12
CA ARG A 17 12.85 22.13 3.07
C ARG A 17 11.44 22.32 3.61
N THR A 18 10.53 22.77 2.76
CA THR A 18 9.23 23.30 3.18
C THR A 18 8.04 22.51 2.66
N LYS A 19 8.28 21.47 1.83
CA LYS A 19 7.20 20.81 1.10
C LYS A 19 7.23 19.29 1.22
N ILE A 20 6.03 18.68 1.34
CA ILE A 20 5.75 17.26 1.14
C ILE A 20 4.95 17.13 -0.16
N VAL A 21 5.35 16.20 -1.03
CA VAL A 21 4.62 15.92 -2.28
C VAL A 21 4.00 14.53 -2.22
N THR A 22 2.77 14.41 -2.66
CA THR A 22 2.03 13.15 -2.86
C THR A 22 1.08 13.29 -4.04
N ASP A 23 0.27 12.26 -4.33
CA ASP A 23 -0.77 12.34 -5.34
C ASP A 23 -2.16 11.87 -4.84
N ARG A 24 -3.19 12.08 -5.70
CA ARG A 24 -4.60 11.75 -5.41
C ARG A 24 -4.88 10.25 -5.38
N ARG A 25 -3.98 9.42 -5.93
CA ARG A 25 -4.11 7.95 -5.95
C ARG A 25 -3.61 7.31 -4.68
N ASN A 26 -2.95 8.09 -3.81
CA ASN A 26 -2.48 7.58 -2.52
C ASN A 26 -3.66 7.21 -1.62
N PHE A 27 -3.43 6.28 -0.68
CA PHE A 27 -4.47 5.85 0.22
C PHE A 27 -4.91 7.01 1.15
N PRO A 28 -6.22 7.26 1.32
CA PRO A 28 -6.68 8.43 2.07
C PRO A 28 -6.07 8.60 3.45
N SER A 29 -5.88 7.51 4.22
CA SER A 29 -5.26 7.62 5.55
C SER A 29 -3.80 8.07 5.50
N ASP A 30 -3.08 7.78 4.41
CA ASP A 30 -1.71 8.25 4.24
C ASP A 30 -1.68 9.74 4.01
N VAL A 31 -2.60 10.25 3.19
CA VAL A 31 -2.79 11.70 2.98
C VAL A 31 -3.16 12.39 4.29
N TYR A 32 -4.04 11.79 5.12
CA TYR A 32 -4.38 12.35 6.44
C TYR A 32 -3.18 12.42 7.37
N VAL A 33 -2.32 11.41 7.37
CA VAL A 33 -1.06 11.43 8.13
C VAL A 33 -0.13 12.53 7.62
N MET A 34 -0.03 12.70 6.29
CA MET A 34 0.78 13.77 5.69
C MET A 34 0.24 15.16 6.07
N GLN A 35 -1.08 15.36 6.03
CA GLN A 35 -1.72 16.61 6.47
C GLN A 35 -1.35 16.93 7.92
N GLY A 36 -1.50 15.96 8.85
CA GLY A 36 -1.17 16.15 10.24
C GLY A 36 0.32 16.47 10.50
N VAL A 37 1.23 15.82 9.76
CA VAL A 37 2.67 16.12 9.86
C VAL A 37 2.99 17.49 9.26
N ALA A 38 2.42 17.82 8.10
CA ALA A 38 2.61 19.11 7.45
C ALA A 38 2.15 20.26 8.35
N GLU A 39 0.95 20.13 8.93
CA GLU A 39 0.43 21.11 9.91
C GLU A 39 1.38 21.29 11.12
N ALA A 40 1.76 20.18 11.75
CA ALA A 40 2.61 20.21 12.95
C ALA A 40 4.00 20.78 12.70
N LEU A 41 4.58 20.55 11.51
CA LEU A 41 5.90 21.03 11.12
C LEU A 41 5.88 22.33 10.30
N ARG A 42 4.68 22.87 10.00
CA ARG A 42 4.47 24.08 9.17
C ARG A 42 5.05 23.91 7.78
N LEU A 43 4.79 22.76 7.16
CA LEU A 43 5.16 22.44 5.79
C LEU A 43 3.94 22.57 4.88
N GLU A 44 4.18 22.77 3.59
CA GLU A 44 3.17 22.65 2.56
C GLU A 44 2.96 21.17 2.21
N LEU A 45 1.72 20.76 1.97
CA LEU A 45 1.37 19.47 1.38
C LEU A 45 0.83 19.69 -0.04
N GLU A 46 1.62 19.34 -1.03
CA GLU A 46 1.23 19.37 -2.43
C GLU A 46 0.67 18.00 -2.84
N VAL A 47 -0.58 17.98 -3.31
CA VAL A 47 -1.28 16.77 -3.75
C VAL A 47 -1.46 16.86 -5.27
N ALA A 48 -0.60 16.18 -6.01
CA ALA A 48 -0.62 16.13 -7.46
C ALA A 48 -1.77 15.26 -8.00
N ASP A 49 -2.11 15.40 -9.27
CA ASP A 49 -3.19 14.64 -9.88
C ASP A 49 -2.79 13.19 -10.21
N ASP A 50 -1.53 12.96 -10.59
CA ASP A 50 -1.00 11.65 -10.96
C ASP A 50 0.53 11.56 -10.76
N GLU A 51 1.13 10.42 -11.19
CA GLU A 51 2.56 10.14 -11.10
C GLU A 51 3.42 11.22 -11.79
N ALA A 52 3.03 11.63 -13.00
CA ALA A 52 3.80 12.60 -13.78
C ALA A 52 3.78 13.98 -13.10
N ALA A 53 2.59 14.44 -12.71
CA ALA A 53 2.42 15.68 -11.96
C ALA A 53 3.15 15.65 -10.61
N ALA A 54 3.14 14.50 -9.90
CA ALA A 54 3.89 14.35 -8.65
C ALA A 54 5.39 14.44 -8.87
N MET A 55 5.93 13.85 -9.95
CA MET A 55 7.35 13.98 -10.29
C MET A 55 7.72 15.41 -10.69
N ASP A 56 6.85 16.10 -11.42
CA ASP A 56 7.08 17.50 -11.82
C ASP A 56 7.06 18.47 -10.62
N ALA A 57 6.20 18.19 -9.63
CA ALA A 57 6.08 18.95 -8.39
C ALA A 57 7.30 18.82 -7.46
N VAL A 58 8.14 17.79 -7.64
CA VAL A 58 9.35 17.60 -6.82
C VAL A 58 10.43 18.59 -7.22
N ASP A 59 10.93 19.35 -6.27
CA ASP A 59 11.97 20.37 -6.41
C ASP A 59 12.92 20.41 -5.20
N GLU A 60 13.74 21.45 -5.12
CA GLU A 60 14.70 21.66 -4.03
C GLU A 60 14.03 22.01 -2.68
N GLU A 61 12.78 22.42 -2.69
CA GLU A 61 12.01 22.67 -1.47
C GLU A 61 11.32 21.42 -0.94
N THR A 62 11.27 20.34 -1.73
CA THR A 62 10.61 19.08 -1.36
C THR A 62 11.43 18.30 -0.34
N ALA A 63 10.89 18.13 0.87
CA ALA A 63 11.51 17.29 1.90
C ALA A 63 11.28 15.79 1.62
N VAL A 64 10.05 15.43 1.30
CA VAL A 64 9.64 14.05 1.08
C VAL A 64 8.66 13.95 -0.09
N LEU A 65 8.90 12.99 -0.98
CA LEU A 65 7.93 12.49 -1.95
C LEU A 65 7.36 11.18 -1.41
N SER A 66 6.05 11.13 -1.10
CA SER A 66 5.42 9.95 -0.51
C SER A 66 4.29 9.43 -1.41
N LEU A 67 4.44 8.20 -1.91
CA LEU A 67 3.51 7.56 -2.83
C LEU A 67 3.23 6.11 -2.45
N SER A 68 2.04 5.60 -2.83
CA SER A 68 1.78 4.16 -2.83
C SER A 68 2.39 3.52 -4.08
N HIS A 69 3.18 2.45 -3.93
CA HIS A 69 3.78 1.76 -5.09
C HIS A 69 2.74 1.13 -6.02
N VAL A 70 1.66 0.62 -5.44
CA VAL A 70 0.47 0.19 -6.17
C VAL A 70 -0.74 0.91 -5.60
N ALA A 71 -1.38 1.73 -6.43
CA ALA A 71 -2.57 2.50 -6.05
C ALA A 71 -3.70 1.57 -5.60
N TYR A 72 -4.32 1.90 -4.48
CA TYR A 72 -5.30 1.02 -3.83
C TYR A 72 -6.59 0.84 -4.62
N ARG A 73 -6.97 1.83 -5.42
CA ARG A 73 -8.23 1.82 -6.19
C ARG A 73 -8.05 1.11 -7.52
N GLU A 74 -7.26 1.68 -8.41
CA GLU A 74 -7.11 1.22 -9.79
C GLU A 74 -6.10 0.07 -9.96
N GLY A 75 -5.27 -0.18 -8.96
CA GLY A 75 -4.16 -1.13 -9.10
C GLY A 75 -3.02 -0.60 -9.96
N PHE A 76 -2.98 0.70 -10.26
CA PHE A 76 -1.89 1.33 -11.01
C PHE A 76 -0.56 1.16 -10.27
N ARG A 77 0.48 0.68 -10.95
CA ARG A 77 1.83 0.52 -10.41
C ARG A 77 2.74 1.63 -10.90
N TYR A 78 3.33 2.32 -9.97
CA TYR A 78 4.31 3.39 -10.22
C TYR A 78 5.66 2.84 -10.65
N ASP A 79 6.36 3.59 -11.50
CA ASP A 79 7.76 3.31 -11.81
C ASP A 79 8.66 3.73 -10.63
N LEU A 80 8.89 2.79 -9.75
CA LEU A 80 9.69 2.98 -8.54
C LEU A 80 11.09 3.52 -8.83
N HIS A 81 11.71 3.09 -9.95
CA HIS A 81 13.04 3.54 -10.32
C HIS A 81 13.04 4.99 -10.79
N ALA A 82 12.13 5.37 -11.69
CA ALA A 82 12.00 6.73 -12.20
C ALA A 82 11.67 7.73 -11.09
N VAL A 83 10.70 7.39 -10.23
CA VAL A 83 10.30 8.22 -9.08
C VAL A 83 11.46 8.42 -8.10
N ASN A 84 12.15 7.34 -7.71
CA ASN A 84 13.33 7.45 -6.82
C ASN A 84 14.46 8.28 -7.44
N ALA A 85 14.70 8.13 -8.75
CA ALA A 85 15.71 8.91 -9.45
C ALA A 85 15.37 10.41 -9.46
N ARG A 86 14.10 10.74 -9.71
CA ARG A 86 13.62 12.14 -9.70
C ARG A 86 13.74 12.78 -8.31
N ALA A 87 13.28 12.09 -7.27
CA ALA A 87 13.38 12.58 -5.89
C ALA A 87 14.85 12.80 -5.49
N ARG A 88 15.73 11.84 -5.82
CA ARG A 88 17.16 11.93 -5.53
C ARG A 88 17.83 13.10 -6.25
N ALA A 89 17.47 13.35 -7.50
CA ALA A 89 18.01 14.48 -8.28
C ALA A 89 17.66 15.84 -7.65
N ALA A 90 16.50 15.95 -7.01
CA ALA A 90 16.09 17.14 -6.25
C ALA A 90 16.61 17.13 -4.79
N GLY A 91 17.24 16.03 -4.34
CA GLY A 91 17.70 15.85 -2.95
C GLY A 91 16.54 15.58 -1.96
N ALA A 92 15.34 15.29 -2.44
CA ALA A 92 14.21 14.85 -1.64
C ALA A 92 14.37 13.38 -1.21
N LEU A 93 13.77 13.00 -0.08
CA LEU A 93 13.66 11.59 0.32
C LEU A 93 12.38 10.98 -0.23
N THR A 94 12.43 9.68 -0.60
CA THR A 94 11.24 8.93 -0.95
C THR A 94 10.69 8.15 0.24
N LEU A 95 9.36 8.13 0.39
CA LEU A 95 8.64 7.32 1.35
C LEU A 95 7.52 6.56 0.65
N TRP A 96 7.69 5.25 0.52
CA TRP A 96 6.79 4.37 -0.20
C TRP A 96 5.80 3.65 0.72
N ASP A 97 4.52 3.56 0.33
CA ASP A 97 3.61 2.55 0.86
C ASP A 97 3.60 1.32 -0.05
N PHE A 98 4.09 0.19 0.46
CA PHE A 98 4.11 -1.10 -0.21
C PHE A 98 2.93 -2.01 0.15
N SER A 99 1.90 -1.50 0.79
CA SER A 99 0.77 -2.31 1.29
C SER A 99 0.07 -3.14 0.21
N HIS A 100 0.05 -2.69 -1.05
CA HIS A 100 -0.57 -3.40 -2.17
C HIS A 100 0.43 -4.06 -3.12
N SER A 101 1.71 -4.00 -2.82
CA SER A 101 2.78 -4.58 -3.66
C SER A 101 3.64 -5.61 -2.96
N VAL A 102 3.96 -5.42 -1.67
CA VAL A 102 4.80 -6.38 -0.93
C VAL A 102 4.14 -7.75 -0.86
N GLY A 103 4.93 -8.79 -1.13
CA GLY A 103 4.46 -10.17 -1.17
C GLY A 103 3.83 -10.60 -2.50
N VAL A 104 3.69 -9.70 -3.49
CA VAL A 104 3.11 -10.04 -4.79
C VAL A 104 3.85 -9.40 -5.97
N VAL A 105 4.18 -8.12 -5.91
CA VAL A 105 4.95 -7.43 -6.96
C VAL A 105 6.43 -7.47 -6.59
N PRO A 106 7.35 -7.78 -7.51
CA PRO A 106 8.79 -7.66 -7.24
C PRO A 106 9.18 -6.22 -6.89
N ILE A 107 9.82 -6.04 -5.75
CA ILE A 107 10.26 -4.74 -5.25
C ILE A 107 11.78 -4.70 -5.19
N GLN A 108 12.39 -3.78 -5.96
CA GLN A 108 13.81 -3.48 -5.86
C GLN A 108 14.05 -2.37 -4.82
N ALA A 109 14.05 -2.74 -3.54
CA ALA A 109 14.15 -1.78 -2.43
C ALA A 109 15.48 -1.03 -2.36
N ALA A 110 16.52 -1.45 -3.07
CA ALA A 110 17.85 -0.83 -3.04
C ALA A 110 17.88 0.66 -3.44
N GLY A 111 16.86 1.13 -4.17
CA GLY A 111 16.73 2.53 -4.57
C GLY A 111 15.84 3.37 -3.64
N CYS A 112 15.14 2.76 -2.68
CA CYS A 112 14.20 3.43 -1.79
C CYS A 112 14.91 4.00 -0.57
N ASP A 113 14.46 5.15 -0.08
CA ASP A 113 14.95 5.73 1.17
C ASP A 113 14.19 5.18 2.36
N LEU A 114 12.87 5.23 2.30
CA LEU A 114 11.94 4.84 3.35
C LEU A 114 10.77 4.06 2.76
N ALA A 115 10.23 3.11 3.51
CA ALA A 115 8.98 2.47 3.14
C ALA A 115 8.18 1.99 4.36
N VAL A 116 6.88 1.84 4.15
CA VAL A 116 5.95 1.20 5.07
C VAL A 116 5.12 0.17 4.32
N GLY A 117 4.43 -0.69 5.04
CA GLY A 117 3.44 -1.58 4.46
C GLY A 117 2.75 -2.42 5.50
N CYS A 118 1.58 -2.93 5.16
CA CYS A 118 0.88 -3.90 5.98
C CYS A 118 1.30 -5.33 5.61
N THR A 119 1.20 -6.25 6.57
CA THR A 119 1.54 -7.67 6.36
C THR A 119 0.32 -8.57 6.20
N TYR A 120 -0.90 -8.05 6.46
CA TYR A 120 -2.12 -8.85 6.40
C TYR A 120 -2.70 -9.05 4.98
N LYS A 121 -2.19 -8.32 3.97
CA LYS A 121 -2.61 -8.48 2.57
C LYS A 121 -1.83 -9.62 1.90
N TYR A 122 -1.04 -9.33 0.88
CA TYR A 122 -0.32 -10.35 0.08
C TYR A 122 0.80 -11.09 0.82
N LEU A 123 1.30 -10.56 1.95
CA LEU A 123 2.20 -11.31 2.84
C LEU A 123 1.45 -12.33 3.71
N ASN A 124 0.11 -12.37 3.65
CA ASN A 124 -0.73 -13.37 4.31
C ASN A 124 -0.52 -13.51 5.83
N GLY A 125 -0.09 -12.44 6.50
CA GLY A 125 0.14 -12.43 7.96
C GLY A 125 -1.14 -12.52 8.80
N GLY A 126 -2.31 -12.51 8.16
CA GLY A 126 -3.62 -12.65 8.81
C GLY A 126 -4.14 -11.36 9.47
N PRO A 127 -5.40 -11.37 9.95
CA PRO A 127 -6.01 -10.25 10.64
C PRO A 127 -5.22 -9.85 11.90
N GLY A 128 -4.98 -8.54 12.06
CA GLY A 128 -4.21 -8.03 13.19
C GLY A 128 -2.70 -8.16 13.06
N ALA A 129 -2.19 -8.64 11.92
CA ALA A 129 -0.75 -8.70 11.66
C ALA A 129 -0.12 -7.31 11.69
N PRO A 130 1.12 -7.16 12.24
CA PRO A 130 1.79 -5.88 12.39
C PRO A 130 2.19 -5.30 11.03
N ALA A 131 2.17 -3.98 10.93
CA ALA A 131 2.78 -3.28 9.81
C ALA A 131 4.30 -3.24 9.96
N PHE A 132 5.02 -3.25 8.84
CA PHE A 132 6.46 -3.07 8.81
C PHE A 132 6.85 -1.63 8.45
N LEU A 133 8.10 -1.28 8.73
CA LEU A 133 8.79 -0.13 8.16
C LEU A 133 10.18 -0.55 7.66
N TYR A 134 10.64 0.18 6.66
CA TYR A 134 11.98 0.07 6.09
C TYR A 134 12.66 1.44 6.09
N VAL A 135 13.93 1.44 6.46
CA VAL A 135 14.78 2.63 6.40
C VAL A 135 16.11 2.24 5.77
N ARG A 136 16.50 2.94 4.72
CA ARG A 136 17.81 2.75 4.11
C ARG A 136 18.92 2.89 5.17
N ARG A 137 19.91 2.00 5.12
CA ARG A 137 20.86 1.79 6.21
C ARG A 137 21.59 3.06 6.67
N ASP A 138 22.03 3.91 5.73
CA ASP A 138 22.72 5.16 6.02
C ASP A 138 21.84 6.25 6.67
N LEU A 139 20.51 6.10 6.58
CA LEU A 139 19.54 7.00 7.20
C LEU A 139 19.15 6.56 8.63
N GLN A 140 19.33 5.30 8.98
CA GLN A 140 18.80 4.74 10.24
C GLN A 140 19.27 5.53 11.47
N ASP A 141 20.57 5.86 11.55
CA ASP A 141 21.11 6.57 12.71
C ASP A 141 20.89 8.09 12.66
N ARG A 142 20.48 8.61 11.52
CA ARG A 142 20.19 10.03 11.31
C ARG A 142 18.75 10.41 11.62
N LEU A 143 17.82 9.48 11.48
CA LEU A 143 16.40 9.70 11.72
C LEU A 143 16.07 9.58 13.22
N ARG A 144 15.15 10.42 13.69
CA ARG A 144 14.65 10.42 15.06
C ARG A 144 13.12 10.30 15.06
N PRO A 145 12.57 9.13 15.44
CA PRO A 145 11.12 8.95 15.51
C PRO A 145 10.50 9.87 16.56
N PRO A 146 9.27 10.37 16.33
CA PRO A 146 8.59 11.28 17.26
C PRO A 146 8.22 10.61 18.59
N VAL A 147 8.00 9.29 18.55
CA VAL A 147 7.73 8.48 19.75
C VAL A 147 9.02 7.79 20.16
N GLN A 148 9.57 8.23 21.28
CA GLN A 148 10.78 7.67 21.88
C GLN A 148 10.36 6.61 22.92
N GLY A 149 10.06 5.40 22.44
CA GLY A 149 9.61 4.32 23.31
C GLY A 149 10.76 3.55 23.96
N TRP A 150 10.48 2.90 25.08
CA TRP A 150 11.49 2.22 25.89
C TRP A 150 12.24 1.12 25.14
N PHE A 151 11.58 0.42 24.19
CA PHE A 151 12.21 -0.66 23.41
C PHE A 151 13.17 -0.14 22.32
N GLY A 152 13.03 1.14 21.96
CA GLY A 152 13.94 1.87 21.07
C GLY A 152 15.15 2.48 21.76
N HIS A 153 15.27 2.33 23.08
CA HIS A 153 16.43 2.78 23.85
C HIS A 153 17.65 1.88 23.61
N ALA A 154 18.85 2.44 23.69
CA ALA A 154 20.10 1.68 23.53
C ALA A 154 20.22 0.53 24.52
N GLU A 155 19.82 0.79 25.78
CA GLU A 155 19.80 -0.17 26.90
C GLU A 155 18.38 -0.21 27.51
N PRO A 156 17.40 -0.90 26.89
CA PRO A 156 15.98 -0.79 27.24
C PRO A 156 15.66 -1.24 28.67
N PHE A 157 16.41 -2.15 29.25
CA PHE A 157 16.21 -2.69 30.61
C PHE A 157 16.93 -1.91 31.71
N ARG A 158 17.64 -0.84 31.35
CA ARG A 158 18.27 0.05 32.32
C ARG A 158 17.25 0.99 32.98
N PHE A 159 16.15 1.28 32.26
CA PHE A 159 15.04 2.14 32.70
C PHE A 159 15.48 3.55 33.12
N ASP A 160 16.49 4.10 32.45
CA ASP A 160 16.93 5.46 32.65
C ASP A 160 15.85 6.48 32.23
N LEU A 161 15.87 7.64 32.85
CA LEU A 161 14.95 8.74 32.50
C LEU A 161 15.44 9.52 31.26
N GLU A 162 16.70 9.41 30.91
CA GLU A 162 17.27 10.02 29.71
C GLU A 162 17.21 9.03 28.53
N TYR A 163 16.57 9.45 27.44
CA TYR A 163 16.44 8.59 26.25
C TYR A 163 17.70 8.66 25.38
N VAL A 164 18.39 7.52 25.26
CA VAL A 164 19.47 7.30 24.32
C VAL A 164 18.98 6.35 23.25
N PRO A 165 18.88 6.80 21.95
CA PRO A 165 18.35 5.96 20.89
C PRO A 165 19.27 4.76 20.61
N ALA A 166 18.67 3.60 20.38
CA ALA A 166 19.38 2.43 19.87
C ALA A 166 20.00 2.72 18.49
N THR A 167 21.05 2.03 18.13
CA THR A 167 21.66 2.10 16.80
C THR A 167 20.81 1.36 15.76
N GLY A 168 20.82 1.86 14.53
CA GLY A 168 20.14 1.23 13.41
C GLY A 168 18.62 1.26 13.54
N ILE A 169 17.97 0.26 12.94
CA ILE A 169 16.50 0.21 12.83
C ILE A 169 15.79 0.04 14.19
N ARG A 170 16.48 -0.46 15.21
CA ARG A 170 15.89 -0.71 16.53
C ARG A 170 15.32 0.53 17.19
N ARG A 171 15.83 1.73 16.90
CA ARG A 171 15.32 3.00 17.44
C ARG A 171 13.85 3.27 17.11
N PHE A 172 13.30 2.59 16.08
CA PHE A 172 11.89 2.71 15.68
C PHE A 172 10.94 1.79 16.47
N LEU A 173 11.47 0.97 17.39
CA LEU A 173 10.65 0.15 18.28
C LEU A 173 10.12 1.02 19.43
N ALA A 174 8.80 1.27 19.44
CA ALA A 174 8.18 2.10 20.48
C ALA A 174 7.93 1.34 21.80
N GLY A 175 7.61 0.06 21.73
CA GLY A 175 7.28 -0.76 22.91
C GLY A 175 7.44 -2.24 22.64
N THR A 176 6.88 -3.06 23.54
CA THR A 176 6.90 -4.52 23.43
C THR A 176 6.25 -4.98 22.13
N PRO A 177 6.95 -5.80 21.31
CA PRO A 177 6.38 -6.27 20.06
C PRO A 177 5.19 -7.22 20.28
N PRO A 178 4.18 -7.22 19.37
CA PRO A 178 3.01 -8.10 19.47
C PRO A 178 3.36 -9.54 19.01
N ILE A 179 3.91 -10.34 19.91
CA ILE A 179 4.53 -11.64 19.61
C ILE A 179 3.60 -12.58 18.83
N LEU A 180 2.33 -12.74 19.26
CA LEU A 180 1.40 -13.66 18.59
C LEU A 180 1.11 -13.22 17.15
N SER A 181 0.96 -11.92 16.92
CA SER A 181 0.75 -11.38 15.57
C SER A 181 2.01 -11.51 14.70
N LEU A 182 3.19 -11.41 15.29
CA LEU A 182 4.46 -11.63 14.59
C LEU A 182 4.63 -13.08 14.14
N LEU A 183 4.26 -14.06 14.97
CA LEU A 183 4.29 -15.49 14.60
C LEU A 183 3.35 -15.79 13.41
N GLY A 184 2.15 -15.18 13.40
CA GLY A 184 1.26 -15.28 12.23
C GLY A 184 1.85 -14.64 10.97
N CYS A 185 2.51 -13.49 11.13
CA CYS A 185 3.20 -12.82 10.04
C CYS A 185 4.38 -13.65 9.50
N GLU A 186 5.18 -14.26 10.38
CA GLU A 186 6.31 -15.14 10.04
C GLU A 186 5.85 -16.29 9.13
N ALA A 187 4.78 -17.01 9.52
CA ALA A 187 4.23 -18.09 8.72
C ALA A 187 3.82 -17.64 7.29
N GLY A 188 3.19 -16.46 7.16
CA GLY A 188 2.83 -15.91 5.86
C GLY A 188 4.04 -15.50 5.02
N VAL A 189 5.05 -14.89 5.64
CA VAL A 189 6.31 -14.51 4.98
C VAL A 189 7.08 -15.73 4.53
N ASP A 190 7.17 -16.78 5.34
CA ASP A 190 7.86 -18.03 4.99
C ASP A 190 7.23 -18.69 3.76
N LEU A 191 5.91 -18.70 3.64
CA LEU A 191 5.21 -19.18 2.44
C LEU A 191 5.56 -18.34 1.21
N CYS A 192 5.64 -17.02 1.34
CA CYS A 192 6.05 -16.15 0.25
C CYS A 192 7.50 -16.41 -0.18
N LEU A 193 8.39 -16.62 0.77
CA LEU A 193 9.81 -16.94 0.52
C LEU A 193 9.98 -18.31 -0.13
N GLU A 194 9.24 -19.32 0.33
CA GLU A 194 9.23 -20.67 -0.25
C GLU A 194 8.76 -20.66 -1.71
N ALA A 195 7.69 -19.90 -2.00
CA ALA A 195 7.16 -19.78 -3.36
C ALA A 195 8.10 -18.99 -4.29
N GLY A 196 8.83 -18.02 -3.77
CA GLY A 196 9.74 -17.15 -4.49
C GLY A 196 9.03 -16.01 -5.26
N SER A 197 9.60 -14.82 -5.20
CA SER A 197 8.98 -13.58 -5.73
C SER A 197 8.59 -13.65 -7.21
N ASP A 198 9.44 -14.25 -8.04
CA ASP A 198 9.21 -14.34 -9.50
C ASP A 198 8.07 -15.29 -9.83
N ALA A 199 7.94 -16.42 -9.12
CA ALA A 199 6.84 -17.35 -9.31
C ALA A 199 5.52 -16.77 -8.83
N VAL A 200 5.55 -16.09 -7.68
CA VAL A 200 4.40 -15.37 -7.11
C VAL A 200 3.90 -14.30 -8.08
N TRP A 201 4.80 -13.46 -8.62
CA TRP A 201 4.41 -12.42 -9.56
C TRP A 201 3.86 -12.98 -10.87
N ARG A 202 4.53 -13.97 -11.48
CA ARG A 202 4.03 -14.59 -12.70
C ARG A 202 2.62 -15.15 -12.53
N LYS A 203 2.38 -15.89 -11.45
CA LYS A 203 1.03 -16.43 -11.19
C LYS A 203 0.01 -15.32 -10.92
N ALA A 204 0.38 -14.25 -10.22
CA ALA A 204 -0.51 -13.12 -9.99
C ALA A 204 -0.92 -12.43 -11.30
N ASP A 205 0.04 -12.18 -12.20
CA ASP A 205 -0.22 -11.61 -13.51
C ASP A 205 -1.08 -12.52 -14.39
N ASP A 206 -0.81 -13.83 -14.39
CA ASP A 206 -1.61 -14.81 -15.11
C ASP A 206 -3.05 -14.91 -14.58
N LEU A 207 -3.27 -14.81 -13.26
CA LEU A 207 -4.60 -14.74 -12.66
C LEU A 207 -5.36 -13.48 -13.08
N VAL A 208 -4.69 -12.34 -13.08
CA VAL A 208 -5.26 -11.08 -13.57
C VAL A 208 -5.63 -11.18 -15.04
N ARG A 209 -4.75 -11.74 -15.90
CA ARG A 209 -5.03 -11.95 -17.33
C ARG A 209 -6.21 -12.89 -17.55
N THR A 210 -6.27 -13.99 -16.80
CA THR A 210 -7.37 -14.95 -16.87
C THR A 210 -8.70 -14.28 -16.55
N PHE A 211 -8.74 -13.49 -15.49
CA PHE A 211 -9.93 -12.73 -15.13
C PHE A 211 -10.32 -11.71 -16.20
N LEU A 212 -9.38 -10.89 -16.68
CA LEU A 212 -9.62 -9.87 -17.71
C LEU A 212 -10.14 -10.49 -19.00
N ALA A 213 -9.59 -11.63 -19.43
CA ALA A 213 -10.02 -12.35 -20.65
C ALA A 213 -11.47 -12.88 -20.53
N GLY A 214 -11.93 -13.17 -19.32
CA GLY A 214 -13.29 -13.65 -19.05
C GLY A 214 -14.32 -12.54 -18.83
N LEU A 215 -13.91 -11.27 -18.73
CA LEU A 215 -14.85 -10.17 -18.45
C LEU A 215 -15.84 -9.92 -19.61
N PRO A 216 -17.08 -9.50 -19.30
CA PRO A 216 -17.96 -8.89 -20.27
C PRO A 216 -17.42 -7.49 -20.68
N GLU A 217 -18.14 -6.81 -21.58
CA GLU A 217 -17.84 -5.42 -21.92
C GLU A 217 -18.14 -4.51 -20.72
N VAL A 218 -17.08 -4.11 -20.02
CA VAL A 218 -17.12 -3.23 -18.82
C VAL A 218 -15.94 -2.27 -18.84
N GLU A 219 -16.08 -1.15 -18.16
CA GLU A 219 -14.99 -0.18 -17.99
C GLU A 219 -14.00 -0.71 -16.93
N VAL A 220 -12.77 -1.05 -17.37
CA VAL A 220 -11.67 -1.49 -16.50
C VAL A 220 -10.77 -0.30 -16.19
N GLU A 221 -10.67 0.07 -14.91
CA GLU A 221 -9.78 1.16 -14.45
C GLU A 221 -8.31 0.71 -14.35
N THR A 222 -8.08 -0.59 -14.12
CA THR A 222 -6.72 -1.15 -13.97
C THR A 222 -5.99 -1.14 -15.31
N PRO A 223 -4.71 -0.69 -15.35
CA PRO A 223 -3.92 -0.70 -16.57
C PRO A 223 -3.82 -2.09 -17.21
N ALA A 224 -3.95 -2.16 -18.54
CA ALA A 224 -3.78 -3.40 -19.30
C ALA A 224 -2.33 -3.91 -19.29
N ASP A 225 -1.36 -2.97 -19.21
CA ASP A 225 0.06 -3.28 -19.16
C ASP A 225 0.44 -3.87 -17.79
N SER A 226 1.01 -5.09 -17.79
CA SER A 226 1.46 -5.77 -16.58
C SER A 226 2.58 -5.03 -15.83
N GLU A 227 3.38 -4.25 -16.55
CA GLU A 227 4.43 -3.43 -15.93
C GLU A 227 3.86 -2.20 -15.19
N ARG A 228 2.61 -1.85 -15.47
CA ARG A 228 1.93 -0.69 -14.87
C ARG A 228 0.77 -1.06 -13.95
N ARG A 229 0.65 -2.33 -13.53
CA ARG A 229 -0.40 -2.77 -12.59
C ARG A 229 0.13 -3.67 -11.47
N GLY A 230 -0.66 -3.78 -10.40
CA GLY A 230 -0.50 -4.76 -9.33
C GLY A 230 -1.34 -6.03 -9.56
N ALA A 231 -1.70 -6.71 -8.48
CA ALA A 231 -2.39 -8.01 -8.49
C ALA A 231 -3.90 -7.91 -8.18
N HIS A 232 -4.51 -6.76 -8.41
CA HIS A 232 -5.97 -6.60 -8.32
C HIS A 232 -6.50 -5.86 -9.54
N VAL A 233 -7.76 -6.13 -9.87
CA VAL A 233 -8.48 -5.49 -10.97
C VAL A 233 -9.61 -4.64 -10.40
N SER A 234 -9.72 -3.41 -10.87
CA SER A 234 -10.80 -2.48 -10.59
C SER A 234 -11.65 -2.26 -11.83
N ILE A 235 -12.95 -2.35 -11.67
CA ILE A 235 -13.96 -2.11 -12.69
C ILE A 235 -14.81 -0.93 -12.24
N SER A 236 -15.01 0.06 -13.12
CA SER A 236 -15.92 1.17 -12.89
C SER A 236 -17.35 0.78 -13.29
N HIS A 237 -18.31 0.96 -12.38
CA HIS A 237 -19.71 0.73 -12.68
C HIS A 237 -20.61 1.57 -11.75
N PRO A 238 -21.68 2.24 -12.27
CA PRO A 238 -22.59 3.03 -11.43
C PRO A 238 -23.21 2.22 -10.28
N GLU A 239 -23.47 0.94 -10.52
CA GLU A 239 -24.09 0.01 -9.57
C GLU A 239 -23.05 -0.87 -8.82
N ALA A 240 -21.77 -0.46 -8.76
CA ALA A 240 -20.69 -1.27 -8.20
C ALA A 240 -20.97 -1.77 -6.78
N PHE A 241 -21.63 -0.96 -5.94
CA PHE A 241 -22.04 -1.38 -4.60
C PHE A 241 -23.02 -2.56 -4.66
N ARG A 242 -24.10 -2.44 -5.46
CA ARG A 242 -25.12 -3.49 -5.59
C ARG A 242 -24.55 -4.75 -6.23
N LEU A 243 -23.68 -4.58 -7.25
CA LEU A 243 -22.92 -5.68 -7.86
C LEU A 243 -22.08 -6.43 -6.83
N SER A 244 -21.34 -5.72 -5.99
CA SER A 244 -20.53 -6.36 -4.95
C SER A 244 -21.37 -7.22 -4.00
N ARG A 245 -22.56 -6.75 -3.63
CA ARG A 245 -23.46 -7.49 -2.73
C ARG A 245 -23.98 -8.80 -3.35
N VAL A 246 -24.39 -8.74 -4.62
CA VAL A 246 -24.85 -9.94 -5.35
C VAL A 246 -23.72 -10.94 -5.56
N LEU A 247 -22.53 -10.46 -5.96
CA LEU A 247 -21.37 -11.30 -6.17
C LEU A 247 -20.97 -12.04 -4.88
N ILE A 248 -20.94 -11.35 -3.74
CA ILE A 248 -20.66 -11.96 -2.43
C ILE A 248 -21.71 -13.03 -2.09
N GLN A 249 -23.00 -12.77 -2.32
CA GLN A 249 -24.06 -13.77 -2.11
C GLN A 249 -23.89 -15.02 -2.99
N ARG A 250 -23.26 -14.87 -4.16
CA ARG A 250 -22.94 -15.96 -5.09
C ARG A 250 -21.57 -16.60 -4.86
N GLY A 251 -20.88 -16.21 -3.76
CA GLY A 251 -19.59 -16.78 -3.37
C GLY A 251 -18.36 -16.11 -3.98
N VAL A 252 -18.54 -15.01 -4.74
CA VAL A 252 -17.44 -14.21 -5.26
C VAL A 252 -17.17 -13.02 -4.33
N VAL A 253 -16.19 -13.15 -3.44
CA VAL A 253 -15.84 -12.13 -2.46
C VAL A 253 -14.96 -11.06 -3.10
N CYS A 254 -15.59 -9.96 -3.46
CA CYS A 254 -14.97 -8.74 -3.99
C CYS A 254 -15.28 -7.56 -3.07
N ASP A 255 -14.68 -6.41 -3.32
CA ASP A 255 -15.00 -5.22 -2.54
C ASP A 255 -15.44 -4.03 -3.40
N TYR A 256 -16.13 -3.10 -2.76
CA TYR A 256 -16.58 -1.85 -3.33
C TYR A 256 -15.76 -0.69 -2.79
N ARG A 257 -15.39 0.25 -3.67
CA ARG A 257 -14.77 1.53 -3.29
C ARG A 257 -15.47 2.71 -3.98
N GLU A 258 -15.72 3.77 -3.20
CA GLU A 258 -16.24 5.02 -3.76
C GLU A 258 -15.29 5.61 -4.82
N PRO A 259 -15.85 6.29 -5.85
CA PRO A 259 -17.26 6.49 -6.14
C PRO A 259 -17.85 5.49 -7.15
N GLY A 260 -17.50 4.22 -7.17
CA GLY A 260 -18.09 3.23 -8.09
C GLY A 260 -17.10 2.19 -8.57
N ALA A 261 -16.03 1.95 -7.84
CA ALA A 261 -15.06 0.91 -8.16
C ALA A 261 -15.47 -0.43 -7.51
N LEU A 262 -15.51 -1.48 -8.32
CA LEU A 262 -15.65 -2.86 -7.91
C LEU A 262 -14.28 -3.54 -8.08
N ARG A 263 -13.69 -4.03 -6.97
CA ARG A 263 -12.32 -4.56 -7.01
C ARG A 263 -12.27 -6.06 -6.74
N PHE A 264 -11.40 -6.74 -7.51
CA PHE A 264 -11.09 -8.17 -7.40
C PHE A 264 -9.61 -8.34 -7.12
N GLY A 265 -9.27 -8.87 -5.95
CA GLY A 265 -7.88 -9.12 -5.54
C GLY A 265 -7.51 -10.59 -5.72
N PHE A 266 -6.33 -10.84 -6.29
CA PHE A 266 -5.85 -12.19 -6.55
C PHE A 266 -4.60 -12.47 -5.70
N SER A 267 -4.76 -13.27 -4.63
CA SER A 267 -3.60 -13.75 -3.87
C SER A 267 -3.03 -15.00 -4.54
N PRO A 268 -1.82 -14.95 -5.11
CA PRO A 268 -1.28 -16.06 -5.91
C PRO A 268 -1.00 -17.32 -5.09
N LEU A 269 -0.85 -17.22 -3.75
CA LEU A 269 -0.56 -18.39 -2.92
C LEU A 269 -1.75 -19.34 -2.78
N TYR A 270 -2.99 -18.85 -2.84
CA TYR A 270 -4.18 -19.69 -2.66
C TYR A 270 -5.26 -19.55 -3.73
N THR A 271 -5.27 -18.45 -4.52
CA THR A 271 -6.25 -18.28 -5.61
C THR A 271 -5.89 -19.20 -6.78
N ARG A 272 -6.86 -19.92 -7.30
CA ARG A 272 -6.74 -20.79 -8.47
C ARG A 272 -7.19 -20.06 -9.73
N PHE A 273 -6.75 -20.51 -10.92
CA PHE A 273 -7.23 -19.97 -12.21
C PHE A 273 -8.74 -20.14 -12.36
N ALA A 274 -9.28 -21.30 -11.94
CA ALA A 274 -10.72 -21.55 -11.93
C ALA A 274 -11.50 -20.52 -11.09
N ASP A 275 -10.91 -20.01 -10.01
CA ASP A 275 -11.57 -18.98 -9.18
C ASP A 275 -11.68 -17.65 -9.95
N ALA A 276 -10.66 -17.30 -10.75
CA ALA A 276 -10.67 -16.12 -11.60
C ALA A 276 -11.71 -16.26 -12.74
N GLU A 277 -11.79 -17.44 -13.36
CA GLU A 277 -12.78 -17.75 -14.40
C GLU A 277 -14.20 -17.70 -13.86
N ILE A 278 -14.45 -18.31 -12.68
CA ILE A 278 -15.76 -18.29 -12.00
C ILE A 278 -16.15 -16.84 -11.65
N ALA A 279 -15.23 -16.05 -11.14
CA ALA A 279 -15.49 -14.64 -10.80
C ALA A 279 -15.92 -13.83 -12.02
N ALA A 280 -15.23 -13.98 -13.16
CA ALA A 280 -15.57 -13.29 -14.40
C ALA A 280 -16.92 -13.76 -14.97
N ALA A 281 -17.16 -15.07 -14.97
CA ALA A 281 -18.43 -15.66 -15.45
C ALA A 281 -19.62 -15.21 -14.58
N THR A 282 -19.45 -15.19 -13.25
CA THR A 282 -20.50 -14.76 -12.30
C THR A 282 -20.80 -13.27 -12.48
N LEU A 283 -19.77 -12.44 -12.69
CA LEU A 283 -19.97 -11.01 -12.97
C LEU A 283 -20.78 -10.81 -14.26
N ARG A 284 -20.43 -11.54 -15.33
CA ARG A 284 -21.15 -11.50 -16.60
C ARG A 284 -22.62 -11.85 -16.40
N GLU A 285 -22.91 -12.98 -15.74
CA GLU A 285 -24.28 -13.41 -15.47
C GLU A 285 -25.07 -12.38 -14.65
N VAL A 286 -24.45 -11.79 -13.62
CA VAL A 286 -25.09 -10.75 -12.78
C VAL A 286 -25.43 -9.50 -13.60
N LEU A 287 -24.57 -9.10 -14.53
CA LEU A 287 -24.81 -7.96 -15.41
C LEU A 287 -25.91 -8.26 -16.44
N GLU A 288 -25.84 -9.41 -17.11
CA GLU A 288 -26.83 -9.83 -18.13
C GLU A 288 -28.23 -9.98 -17.54
N THR A 289 -28.33 -10.58 -16.35
CA THR A 289 -29.63 -10.80 -15.68
C THR A 289 -30.10 -9.58 -14.88
N ARG A 290 -29.27 -8.56 -14.73
CA ARG A 290 -29.51 -7.37 -13.91
C ARG A 290 -29.91 -7.72 -12.46
N ALA A 291 -29.40 -8.83 -11.93
CA ALA A 291 -29.75 -9.34 -10.60
C ALA A 291 -29.44 -8.32 -9.48
N TYR A 292 -28.52 -7.41 -9.71
CA TYR A 292 -28.15 -6.34 -8.79
C TYR A 292 -29.29 -5.34 -8.54
N GLU A 293 -30.29 -5.23 -9.44
CA GLU A 293 -31.44 -4.33 -9.25
C GLU A 293 -32.35 -4.74 -8.10
N GLN A 294 -32.27 -5.99 -7.66
CA GLN A 294 -33.01 -6.51 -6.51
C GLN A 294 -32.38 -6.10 -5.17
N VAL A 295 -31.15 -5.59 -5.17
CA VAL A 295 -30.46 -5.14 -3.96
C VAL A 295 -30.83 -3.68 -3.67
N PRO A 296 -31.21 -3.33 -2.42
CA PRO A 296 -31.49 -1.95 -2.05
C PRO A 296 -30.28 -1.01 -2.29
N LEU A 297 -30.58 0.25 -2.64
CA LEU A 297 -29.55 1.31 -2.77
C LEU A 297 -29.01 1.75 -1.41
N GLU A 298 -29.79 1.55 -0.33
CA GLU A 298 -29.39 1.92 1.01
C GLU A 298 -28.16 1.10 1.45
N ARG A 299 -27.15 1.81 1.90
CA ARG A 299 -25.92 1.21 2.41
C ARG A 299 -26.05 1.08 3.92
N PRO A 300 -25.94 -0.13 4.50
CA PRO A 300 -25.86 -0.25 5.94
C PRO A 300 -24.59 0.46 6.43
N PRO A 301 -24.63 1.10 7.62
CA PRO A 301 -23.42 1.64 8.22
C PRO A 301 -22.40 0.52 8.39
N VAL A 302 -21.16 0.79 7.98
CA VAL A 302 -20.05 -0.14 8.20
C VAL A 302 -19.75 -0.13 9.70
N THR A 303 -19.93 -1.28 10.35
CA THR A 303 -19.60 -1.45 11.78
C THR A 303 -18.14 -1.86 11.93
#